data_5ff4a8035d137f189b3e5a0b47697f9f
#
_entry.id   5ff4a8035d137f189b3e5a0b47697f9f
#
_cell.length_a   1.000
_cell.length_b   1.000
_cell.length_c   1.000
_cell.angle_alpha   90.00
_cell.angle_beta   90.00
_cell.angle_gamma   90.00
#
_symmetry.space_group_name_H-M   'P 1'
#
loop_
_entity.id
_entity.type
_entity.pdbx_description
1 polymer ?
#
loop_
_entity_poly.entity_id
_entity_poly.type
_entity_poly.pdbx_seq_one_letter_code
_entity_poly.pdbx_strand_id
1 'polypeptide(L)'
;MSRWTEDDLRRIGDAQELDIAPVRRNGELRAATPIWVVRANDDLYVRAAYGAASGWYRVARTSRRARISAAGLERDVTIDDADAAVVSAVDAGYREKYGAYASIVDSINDAEHRATTLRLVPEEGAL
;
A
#
# COMPACT_ATOMS: atom_id res chain seq x y z
N MET A 1 -6.05 11.88 15.39
CA MET A 1 -4.89 11.45 14.61
C MET A 1 -5.12 10.07 14.04
N SER A 2 -4.94 9.94 12.74
CA SER A 2 -5.17 8.67 12.06
C SER A 2 -3.93 7.79 12.17
N ARG A 3 -3.98 6.80 13.03
CA ARG A 3 -2.89 5.85 13.22
C ARG A 3 -3.40 4.44 13.15
N TRP A 4 -2.56 3.57 12.60
CA TRP A 4 -2.80 2.14 12.67
C TRP A 4 -2.62 1.66 14.11
N THR A 5 -3.45 0.72 14.56
CA THR A 5 -3.20 0.00 15.80
C THR A 5 -2.05 -0.98 15.57
N GLU A 6 -1.39 -1.37 16.64
CA GLU A 6 -0.31 -2.37 16.53
C GLU A 6 -0.86 -3.70 15.97
N ASP A 7 -2.08 -4.08 16.34
CA ASP A 7 -2.72 -5.30 15.84
C ASP A 7 -2.94 -5.22 14.31
N ASP A 8 -3.47 -4.08 13.82
CA ASP A 8 -3.67 -3.89 12.39
C ASP A 8 -2.35 -3.91 11.63
N LEU A 9 -1.32 -3.22 12.14
CA LEU A 9 0.00 -3.20 11.52
C LEU A 9 0.59 -4.60 11.40
N ARG A 10 0.47 -5.39 12.46
CA ARG A 10 0.99 -6.75 12.47
C ARG A 10 0.22 -7.64 11.49
N ARG A 11 -1.10 -7.62 11.55
CA ARG A 11 -1.95 -8.51 10.75
C ARG A 11 -1.87 -8.17 9.25
N ILE A 12 -1.97 -6.90 8.92
CA ILE A 12 -1.89 -6.46 7.51
C ILE A 12 -0.45 -6.54 7.02
N GLY A 13 0.51 -6.12 7.85
CA GLY A 13 1.92 -6.16 7.50
C GLY A 13 2.46 -7.56 7.24
N ASP A 14 1.90 -8.57 7.90
CA ASP A 14 2.31 -9.98 7.72
C ASP A 14 1.50 -10.70 6.64
N ALA A 15 0.44 -10.10 6.13
CA ALA A 15 -0.37 -10.72 5.09
C ALA A 15 0.43 -10.83 3.78
N GLN A 16 0.28 -11.94 3.06
CA GLN A 16 0.98 -12.16 1.80
C GLN A 16 0.61 -11.10 0.76
N GLU A 17 -0.66 -10.74 0.71
CA GLU A 17 -1.19 -9.73 -0.19
C GLU A 17 -2.26 -8.91 0.51
N LEU A 18 -2.50 -7.74 -0.06
CA LEU A 18 -3.59 -6.86 0.35
C LEU A 18 -4.41 -6.58 -0.90
N ASP A 19 -5.72 -6.62 -0.79
CA ASP A 19 -6.61 -6.21 -1.87
C ASP A 19 -6.89 -4.72 -1.72
N ILE A 20 -6.66 -3.95 -2.78
CA ILE A 20 -6.92 -2.51 -2.77
C ILE A 20 -8.02 -2.17 -3.78
N ALA A 21 -9.05 -1.49 -3.29
CA ALA A 21 -10.17 -1.00 -4.09
C ALA A 21 -10.20 0.53 -4.01
N PRO A 22 -9.54 1.22 -4.94
CA PRO A 22 -9.54 2.69 -4.92
C PRO A 22 -10.93 3.27 -5.17
N VAL A 23 -11.19 4.43 -4.60
CA VAL A 23 -12.43 5.17 -4.79
C VAL A 23 -12.34 5.91 -6.13
N ARG A 24 -13.32 5.69 -7.01
CA ARG A 24 -13.41 6.38 -8.29
C ARG A 24 -13.95 7.81 -8.12
N ARG A 25 -13.80 8.61 -9.15
CA ARG A 25 -14.30 10.00 -9.15
C ARG A 25 -15.78 10.08 -8.78
N ASN A 26 -16.59 9.10 -9.19
CA ASN A 26 -18.03 9.07 -8.88
C ASN A 26 -18.34 8.57 -7.46
N GLY A 27 -17.31 8.25 -6.67
CA GLY A 27 -17.47 7.75 -5.30
C GLY A 27 -17.59 6.24 -5.19
N GLU A 28 -17.66 5.52 -6.29
CA GLU A 28 -17.75 4.05 -6.27
C GLU A 28 -16.37 3.44 -6.15
N LEU A 29 -16.29 2.25 -5.54
CA LEU A 29 -15.05 1.51 -5.47
C LEU A 29 -14.73 0.85 -6.81
N ARG A 30 -13.47 0.98 -7.24
CA ARG A 30 -12.96 0.18 -8.36
C ARG A 30 -12.81 -1.26 -7.88
N ALA A 31 -12.93 -2.22 -8.80
CA ALA A 31 -12.68 -3.62 -8.47
C ALA A 31 -11.33 -3.78 -7.75
N ALA A 32 -11.30 -4.61 -6.71
CA ALA A 32 -10.11 -4.80 -5.91
C ALA A 32 -8.99 -5.48 -6.70
N THR A 33 -7.77 -5.04 -6.44
CA THR A 33 -6.57 -5.60 -7.05
C THR A 33 -5.65 -6.13 -5.94
N PRO A 34 -5.17 -7.37 -6.02
CA PRO A 34 -4.20 -7.87 -5.06
C PRO A 34 -2.84 -7.24 -5.31
N ILE A 35 -2.23 -6.72 -4.25
CA ILE A 35 -0.89 -6.11 -4.32
C ILE A 35 -0.09 -6.50 -3.08
N TRP A 36 1.22 -6.33 -3.15
CA TRP A 36 2.10 -6.53 -2.01
C TRP A 36 2.01 -5.32 -1.07
N VAL A 37 2.23 -5.58 0.22
CA VAL A 37 2.23 -4.55 1.27
C VAL A 37 3.40 -4.77 2.20
N VAL A 38 4.02 -3.70 2.66
CA VAL A 38 5.08 -3.77 3.66
C VAL A 38 4.81 -2.79 4.79
N ARG A 39 5.22 -3.19 5.99
CA ARG A 39 5.26 -2.30 7.14
C ARG A 39 6.64 -1.68 7.22
N ALA A 40 6.70 -0.37 7.38
CA ALA A 40 7.94 0.33 7.68
C ALA A 40 7.63 1.34 8.79
N ASN A 41 8.36 1.26 9.90
CA ASN A 41 8.03 2.00 11.11
C ASN A 41 6.60 1.65 11.56
N ASP A 42 5.75 2.61 11.78
CA ASP A 42 4.38 2.40 12.22
C ASP A 42 3.37 2.69 11.11
N ASP A 43 3.77 2.50 9.86
CA ASP A 43 2.95 2.75 8.69
C ASP A 43 2.99 1.57 7.73
N LEU A 44 1.99 1.54 6.83
CA LEU A 44 1.90 0.55 5.76
C LEU A 44 2.15 1.24 4.42
N TYR A 45 2.91 0.58 3.56
CA TYR A 45 3.31 1.12 2.26
C TYR A 45 3.05 0.12 1.16
N VAL A 46 2.71 0.63 -0.01
CA VAL A 46 2.50 -0.17 -1.21
C VAL A 46 3.21 0.49 -2.39
N ARG A 47 3.50 -0.30 -3.42
CA ARG A 47 4.05 0.17 -4.69
C ARG A 47 3.33 -0.48 -5.84
N ALA A 48 3.33 0.18 -6.99
CA ALA A 48 2.76 -0.37 -8.20
C ALA A 48 3.79 -1.27 -8.89
N ALA A 49 3.67 -2.59 -8.70
CA ALA A 49 4.63 -3.55 -9.26
C ALA A 49 4.71 -3.51 -10.79
N TYR A 50 3.64 -3.09 -11.45
CA TYR A 50 3.58 -2.95 -12.89
C TYR A 50 3.69 -1.50 -13.36
N GLY A 51 4.13 -0.61 -12.46
CA GLY A 51 4.43 0.78 -12.79
C GLY A 51 3.26 1.74 -12.63
N ALA A 52 3.55 3.02 -12.87
CA ALA A 52 2.60 4.11 -12.67
C ALA A 52 1.39 4.07 -13.61
N ALA A 53 1.44 3.26 -14.67
CA ALA A 53 0.31 3.10 -15.59
C ALA A 53 -0.73 2.10 -15.10
N SER A 54 -0.46 1.39 -13.99
CA SER A 54 -1.42 0.44 -13.40
C SER A 54 -2.73 1.12 -13.07
N GLY A 55 -3.85 0.47 -13.41
CA GLY A 55 -5.18 1.06 -13.23
C GLY A 55 -5.48 1.43 -11.79
N TRP A 56 -5.21 0.50 -10.85
CA TRP A 56 -5.48 0.78 -9.44
C TRP A 56 -4.67 1.97 -8.92
N TYR A 57 -3.40 2.05 -9.33
CA TYR A 57 -2.49 3.11 -8.89
C TYR A 57 -2.96 4.48 -9.37
N ARG A 58 -3.36 4.57 -10.63
CA ARG A 58 -3.84 5.83 -11.23
C ARG A 58 -5.08 6.33 -10.50
N VAL A 59 -6.05 5.45 -10.24
CA VAL A 59 -7.27 5.82 -9.53
C VAL A 59 -6.96 6.20 -8.09
N ALA A 60 -6.16 5.40 -7.40
CA ALA A 60 -5.79 5.66 -6.01
C ALA A 60 -5.06 7.00 -5.86
N ARG A 61 -4.13 7.29 -6.76
CA ARG A 61 -3.36 8.52 -6.71
C ARG A 61 -4.20 9.75 -6.97
N THR A 62 -5.20 9.61 -7.83
CA THR A 62 -6.10 10.73 -8.16
C THR A 62 -7.09 11.02 -7.03
N SER A 63 -7.77 9.99 -6.54
CA SER A 63 -8.79 10.17 -5.50
C SER A 63 -8.22 10.27 -4.10
N ARG A 64 -7.05 9.69 -3.85
CA ARG A 64 -6.40 9.62 -2.55
C ARG A 64 -7.22 8.89 -1.49
N ARG A 65 -8.11 8.00 -1.92
CA ARG A 65 -8.94 7.19 -1.03
C ARG A 65 -9.10 5.79 -1.60
N ALA A 66 -9.12 4.81 -0.69
CA ALA A 66 -9.31 3.42 -1.08
C ALA A 66 -9.88 2.62 0.09
N ARG A 67 -10.40 1.44 -0.22
CA ARG A 67 -10.70 0.42 0.78
C ARG A 67 -9.69 -0.71 0.61
N ILE A 68 -9.10 -1.15 1.71
CA ILE A 68 -8.17 -2.27 1.70
C ILE A 68 -8.73 -3.44 2.48
N SER A 69 -8.36 -4.65 2.07
CA SER A 69 -8.73 -5.87 2.76
C SER A 69 -7.52 -6.78 2.85
N ALA A 70 -7.21 -7.26 4.03
CA ALA A 70 -6.11 -8.20 4.27
C ALA A 70 -6.31 -8.89 5.61
N ALA A 71 -5.91 -10.15 5.70
CA ALA A 71 -5.93 -10.90 6.96
C ALA A 71 -7.30 -10.87 7.67
N GLY A 72 -8.38 -10.84 6.91
CA GLY A 72 -9.74 -10.79 7.46
C GLY A 72 -10.17 -9.42 7.94
N LEU A 73 -9.36 -8.40 7.73
CA LEU A 73 -9.68 -7.01 8.09
C LEU A 73 -10.05 -6.22 6.85
N GLU A 74 -10.98 -5.27 7.02
CA GLU A 74 -11.33 -4.32 5.98
C GLU A 74 -11.24 -2.92 6.56
N ARG A 75 -10.53 -2.02 5.89
CA ARG A 75 -10.30 -0.66 6.37
C ARG A 75 -10.40 0.34 5.23
N ASP A 76 -11.00 1.48 5.51
CA ASP A 76 -10.95 2.62 4.60
C ASP A 76 -9.69 3.42 4.90
N VAL A 77 -8.99 3.85 3.84
CA VAL A 77 -7.73 4.56 3.97
C VAL A 77 -7.71 5.80 3.09
N THR A 78 -6.94 6.79 3.53
CA THR A 78 -6.46 7.86 2.66
C THR A 78 -5.06 7.50 2.19
N ILE A 79 -4.63 8.12 1.12
CA ILE A 79 -3.38 7.77 0.45
C ILE A 79 -2.50 9.00 0.35
N ASP A 80 -1.30 8.90 0.92
CA ASP A 80 -0.29 9.95 0.84
C ASP A 80 0.89 9.46 0.03
N ASP A 81 1.60 10.39 -0.59
CA ASP A 81 2.90 10.07 -1.16
C ASP A 81 3.87 9.79 0.00
N ALA A 82 4.77 8.84 -0.21
CA ALA A 82 5.77 8.54 0.81
C ALA A 82 6.89 9.57 0.81
N ASP A 83 7.39 9.90 2.01
CA ASP A 83 8.57 10.76 2.11
C ASP A 83 9.80 10.07 1.54
N ALA A 84 10.69 10.85 0.94
CA ALA A 84 11.95 10.33 0.44
C ALA A 84 12.75 9.61 1.53
N ALA A 85 12.65 10.08 2.77
CA ALA A 85 13.36 9.49 3.89
C ALA A 85 12.95 8.05 4.22
N VAL A 86 11.72 7.64 3.87
CA VAL A 86 11.21 6.31 4.18
C VAL A 86 11.45 5.30 3.07
N VAL A 87 11.82 5.76 1.87
CA VAL A 87 11.93 4.88 0.69
C VAL A 87 12.91 3.73 0.93
N SER A 88 14.06 3.99 1.56
CA SER A 88 15.03 2.93 1.87
C SER A 88 14.49 1.90 2.83
N ALA A 89 13.70 2.31 3.82
CA ALA A 89 13.07 1.38 4.76
C ALA A 89 12.01 0.53 4.07
N VAL A 90 11.29 1.10 3.11
CA VAL A 90 10.32 0.36 2.31
C VAL A 90 11.03 -0.67 1.42
N ASP A 91 12.16 -0.28 0.78
CA ASP A 91 12.99 -1.22 0.01
C ASP A 91 13.42 -2.41 0.88
N ALA A 92 13.91 -2.13 2.08
CA ALA A 92 14.33 -3.18 3.01
C ALA A 92 13.15 -4.08 3.40
N GLY A 93 11.97 -3.50 3.61
CA GLY A 93 10.76 -4.26 3.91
C GLY A 93 10.41 -5.24 2.80
N TYR A 94 10.50 -4.84 1.55
CA TYR A 94 10.26 -5.73 0.42
C TYR A 94 11.30 -6.84 0.36
N ARG A 95 12.58 -6.54 0.57
CA ARG A 95 13.64 -7.55 0.58
C ARG A 95 13.43 -8.57 1.70
N GLU A 96 13.08 -8.10 2.87
CA GLU A 96 12.89 -8.97 4.04
C GLU A 96 11.66 -9.86 3.88
N LYS A 97 10.54 -9.27 3.50
CA LYS A 97 9.26 -9.99 3.45
C LYS A 97 9.12 -10.88 2.23
N TYR A 98 9.58 -10.41 1.06
CA TYR A 98 9.36 -11.07 -0.21
C TYR A 98 10.67 -11.54 -0.87
N GLY A 99 11.73 -11.69 -0.08
CA GLY A 99 13.06 -12.03 -0.60
C GLY A 99 13.13 -13.31 -1.41
N ALA A 100 12.18 -14.25 -1.20
CA ALA A 100 12.10 -15.48 -2.00
C ALA A 100 11.78 -15.20 -3.48
N TYR A 101 11.24 -14.02 -3.78
CA TYR A 101 10.88 -13.60 -5.15
C TYR A 101 11.89 -12.54 -5.64
N ALA A 102 13.15 -12.87 -5.62
CA ALA A 102 14.25 -11.92 -5.80
C ALA A 102 14.12 -11.03 -7.04
N SER A 103 13.75 -11.58 -8.19
CA SER A 103 13.63 -10.78 -9.41
C SER A 103 12.49 -9.75 -9.34
N ILE A 104 11.39 -10.10 -8.68
CA ILE A 104 10.26 -9.19 -8.50
C ILE A 104 10.64 -8.10 -7.49
N VAL A 105 11.34 -8.48 -6.41
CA VAL A 105 11.83 -7.52 -5.41
C VAL A 105 12.81 -6.53 -6.04
N ASP A 106 13.74 -7.00 -6.86
CA ASP A 106 14.67 -6.11 -7.55
C ASP A 106 13.94 -5.11 -8.43
N SER A 107 12.91 -5.56 -9.14
CA SER A 107 12.09 -4.70 -9.99
C SER A 107 11.33 -3.66 -9.16
N ILE A 108 10.64 -4.09 -8.11
CA ILE A 108 9.80 -3.19 -7.31
C ILE A 108 10.63 -2.18 -6.51
N ASN A 109 11.92 -2.46 -6.35
CA ASN A 109 12.86 -1.59 -5.66
C ASN A 109 13.68 -0.71 -6.61
N ASP A 110 13.43 -0.75 -7.92
CA ASP A 110 14.15 0.12 -8.84
C ASP A 110 13.61 1.56 -8.77
N ALA A 111 14.32 2.50 -9.40
CA ALA A 111 13.98 3.93 -9.30
C ALA A 111 12.57 4.24 -9.79
N GLU A 112 12.13 3.59 -10.87
CA GLU A 112 10.79 3.82 -11.45
C GLU A 112 9.69 3.37 -10.50
N HIS A 113 9.85 2.19 -9.90
CA HIS A 113 8.84 1.65 -8.98
C HIS A 113 8.87 2.33 -7.61
N ARG A 114 10.06 2.76 -7.14
CA ARG A 114 10.17 3.57 -5.93
C ARG A 114 9.33 4.84 -6.01
N ALA A 115 9.23 5.43 -7.19
CA ALA A 115 8.44 6.64 -7.40
C ALA A 115 6.94 6.40 -7.19
N THR A 116 6.49 5.15 -7.16
CA THR A 116 5.09 4.78 -6.92
C THR A 116 4.80 4.48 -5.45
N THR A 117 5.73 4.71 -4.54
CA THR A 117 5.53 4.39 -3.12
C THR A 117 4.42 5.26 -2.53
N LEU A 118 3.42 4.61 -1.95
CA LEU A 118 2.28 5.27 -1.33
C LEU A 118 2.18 4.82 0.13
N ARG A 119 1.87 5.77 1.00
CA ARG A 119 1.58 5.48 2.40
C ARG A 119 0.07 5.35 2.58
N LEU A 120 -0.35 4.28 3.22
CA LEU A 120 -1.75 4.05 3.54
C LEU A 120 -2.02 4.58 4.94
N VAL A 121 -2.98 5.50 5.06
CA VAL A 121 -3.34 6.12 6.33
C VAL A 121 -4.76 5.71 6.67
N PRO A 122 -5.02 5.06 7.84
CA PRO A 122 -6.37 4.65 8.16
C PRO A 122 -7.27 5.88 8.33
N GLU A 123 -8.45 5.86 7.72
CA GLU A 123 -9.43 6.90 7.98
C GLU A 123 -9.91 6.73 9.42
N GLU A 124 -10.09 7.84 10.11
CA GLU A 124 -10.72 7.77 11.41
C GLU A 124 -12.15 7.29 11.19
N GLY A 125 -12.47 6.22 11.89
CA GLY A 125 -13.76 5.60 11.74
C GLY A 125 -14.88 6.60 11.97
N ALA A 126 -15.96 6.44 11.20
CA ALA A 126 -17.19 7.16 11.49
C ALA A 126 -17.64 6.74 12.88
N LEU A 127 -17.54 7.63 13.78
CA LEU A 127 -17.95 7.38 15.16
C LEU A 127 -19.44 7.55 15.31
#